data_4f5e95feae0431f037561ddd4680aecf
#
_entry.id   4f5e95feae0431f037561ddd4680aecf
#
_cell.length_a   1.000
_cell.length_b   1.000
_cell.length_c   1.000
_cell.angle_alpha   90.00
_cell.angle_beta   90.00
_cell.angle_gamma   90.00
#
_symmetry.space_group_name_H-M   'P 1'
#
loop_
_entity.id
_entity.type
_entity.pdbx_description
1 polymer ?
#
loop_
_entity_poly.entity_id
_entity_poly.type
_entity_poly.pdbx_seq_one_letter_code
_entity_poly.pdbx_strand_id
1 'polypeptide(L)'
;HLRPLTLHDDLDWLRALYADTRARELAQVPWPDAAKTAFIDQQFALQHEHYTTHYAGAHFLAIERDGAPVGRYYLLRSPPHHLVIDISLFPAHQGQGIGTALL
;
A
#
# COMPACT_ATOMS: atom_id res chain seq x y z
N HIS A 1 7.33 6.00 -12.29
CA HIS A 1 6.03 6.40 -12.87
C HIS A 1 4.90 6.23 -11.86
N LEU A 2 4.06 7.24 -11.74
CA LEU A 2 2.89 7.22 -10.87
C LEU A 2 1.62 7.16 -11.72
N ARG A 3 0.68 6.33 -11.30
CA ARG A 3 -0.60 6.15 -11.97
C ARG A 3 -1.72 6.14 -10.93
N PRO A 4 -2.89 6.77 -11.20
CA PRO A 4 -4.02 6.65 -10.30
C PRO A 4 -4.45 5.20 -10.12
N LEU A 5 -4.85 4.85 -8.89
CA LEU A 5 -5.38 3.51 -8.59
C LEU A 5 -6.81 3.39 -9.07
N THR A 6 -7.14 2.20 -9.59
CA THR A 6 -8.53 1.79 -9.81
C THR A 6 -8.79 0.54 -8.97
N LEU A 7 -9.80 0.61 -8.09
CA LEU A 7 -10.07 -0.49 -7.16
C LEU A 7 -10.30 -1.81 -7.87
N HIS A 8 -11.00 -1.77 -8.99
CA HIS A 8 -11.32 -2.99 -9.73
C HIS A 8 -10.07 -3.71 -10.23
N ASP A 9 -9.07 -2.96 -10.71
CA ASP A 9 -7.89 -3.55 -11.32
C ASP A 9 -6.73 -3.76 -10.34
N ASP A 10 -6.70 -2.97 -9.26
CA ASP A 10 -5.51 -2.90 -8.40
C ASP A 10 -5.67 -3.59 -7.05
N LEU A 11 -6.88 -4.05 -6.71
CA LEU A 11 -7.16 -4.58 -5.37
C LEU A 11 -6.29 -5.78 -5.00
N ASP A 12 -6.08 -6.70 -5.94
CA ASP A 12 -5.34 -7.94 -5.64
C ASP A 12 -3.87 -7.67 -5.28
N TRP A 13 -3.19 -6.83 -6.07
CA TRP A 13 -1.79 -6.55 -5.77
C TRP A 13 -1.64 -5.63 -4.55
N LEU A 14 -2.60 -4.74 -4.28
CA LEU A 14 -2.60 -3.93 -3.06
C LEU A 14 -2.69 -4.81 -1.83
N ARG A 15 -3.56 -5.82 -1.85
CA ARG A 15 -3.68 -6.78 -0.75
C ARG A 15 -2.39 -7.59 -0.58
N ALA A 16 -1.78 -8.03 -1.67
CA ALA A 16 -0.51 -8.73 -1.63
C ALA A 16 0.60 -7.85 -1.03
N LEU A 17 0.65 -6.58 -1.38
CA LEU A 17 1.60 -5.63 -0.82
C LEU A 17 1.39 -5.48 0.70
N TYR A 18 0.14 -5.35 1.12
CA TYR A 18 -0.18 -5.26 2.55
C TYR A 18 0.27 -6.52 3.30
N ALA A 19 0.01 -7.70 2.73
CA ALA A 19 0.44 -8.97 3.32
C ALA A 19 1.96 -9.01 3.49
N ASP A 20 2.71 -8.55 2.50
CA ASP A 20 4.17 -8.50 2.57
C ASP A 20 4.65 -7.55 3.69
N THR A 21 4.00 -6.42 3.88
CA THR A 21 4.38 -5.49 4.95
C THR A 21 4.12 -6.04 6.35
N ARG A 22 3.20 -7.01 6.48
CA ARG A 22 2.86 -7.63 7.76
C ARG A 22 3.48 -9.01 7.96
N ALA A 23 4.15 -9.55 6.94
CA ALA A 23 4.64 -10.94 6.96
C ALA A 23 5.58 -11.22 8.12
N ARG A 24 6.49 -10.29 8.43
CA ARG A 24 7.46 -10.47 9.53
C ARG A 24 6.76 -10.58 10.88
N GLU A 25 5.77 -9.74 11.14
CA GLU A 25 5.01 -9.77 12.39
C GLU A 25 4.24 -11.09 12.52
N LEU A 26 3.57 -11.50 11.44
CA LEU A 26 2.74 -12.70 11.46
C LEU A 26 3.55 -13.98 11.51
N ALA A 27 4.80 -13.96 11.05
CA ALA A 27 5.68 -15.12 11.15
C ALA A 27 5.95 -15.54 12.61
N GLN A 28 5.83 -14.58 13.55
CA GLN A 28 6.05 -14.82 14.97
C GLN A 28 4.79 -15.26 15.72
N VAL A 29 3.63 -15.27 15.05
CA VAL A 29 2.35 -15.62 15.65
C VAL A 29 2.04 -17.09 15.38
N PRO A 30 1.71 -17.90 16.42
CA PRO A 30 1.46 -19.33 16.24
C PRO A 30 0.05 -19.63 15.72
N TRP A 31 -0.35 -18.97 14.65
CA TRP A 31 -1.66 -19.20 14.03
C TRP A 31 -1.50 -20.05 12.77
N PRO A 32 -2.53 -20.86 12.42
CA PRO A 32 -2.58 -21.52 11.11
C PRO A 32 -2.56 -20.50 9.97
N ASP A 33 -2.08 -20.92 8.81
CA ASP A 33 -1.99 -20.03 7.63
C ASP A 33 -3.36 -19.45 7.23
N ALA A 34 -4.42 -20.26 7.33
CA ALA A 34 -5.77 -19.79 7.03
C ALA A 34 -6.21 -18.63 7.96
N ALA A 35 -5.85 -18.70 9.25
CA ALA A 35 -6.16 -17.65 10.20
C ALA A 35 -5.35 -16.38 9.89
N LYS A 36 -4.09 -16.53 9.50
CA LYS A 36 -3.26 -15.38 9.10
C LYS A 36 -3.81 -14.70 7.85
N THR A 37 -4.22 -15.45 6.86
CA THR A 37 -4.83 -14.93 5.64
C THR A 37 -6.12 -14.16 5.95
N ALA A 38 -7.00 -14.73 6.78
CA ALA A 38 -8.24 -14.08 7.18
C ALA A 38 -7.97 -12.77 7.92
N PHE A 39 -6.95 -12.74 8.79
CA PHE A 39 -6.56 -11.54 9.51
C PHE A 39 -6.06 -10.45 8.56
N ILE A 40 -5.20 -10.81 7.61
CA ILE A 40 -4.68 -9.88 6.60
C ILE A 40 -5.83 -9.30 5.77
N ASP A 41 -6.75 -10.13 5.30
CA ASP A 41 -7.88 -9.68 4.50
C ASP A 41 -8.75 -8.68 5.27
N GLN A 42 -9.04 -8.98 6.54
CA GLN A 42 -9.83 -8.09 7.39
C GLN A 42 -9.12 -6.76 7.64
N GLN A 43 -7.84 -6.80 7.98
CA GLN A 43 -7.07 -5.60 8.27
C GLN A 43 -6.88 -4.74 7.03
N PHE A 44 -6.65 -5.36 5.88
CA PHE A 44 -6.54 -4.64 4.62
C PHE A 44 -7.84 -3.92 4.29
N ALA A 45 -8.97 -4.59 4.42
CA ALA A 45 -10.28 -3.98 4.15
C ALA A 45 -10.54 -2.78 5.06
N LEU A 46 -10.22 -2.90 6.36
CA LEU A 46 -10.39 -1.81 7.32
C LEU A 46 -9.47 -0.63 7.00
N GLN A 47 -8.21 -0.90 6.68
CA GLN A 47 -7.25 0.15 6.32
C GLN A 47 -7.68 0.87 5.05
N HIS A 48 -8.13 0.13 4.06
CA HIS A 48 -8.57 0.69 2.79
C HIS A 48 -9.80 1.58 2.98
N GLU A 49 -10.78 1.11 3.74
CA GLU A 49 -11.96 1.90 4.09
C GLU A 49 -11.58 3.18 4.85
N HIS A 50 -10.66 3.06 5.80
CA HIS A 50 -10.17 4.22 6.57
C HIS A 50 -9.57 5.28 5.64
N TYR A 51 -8.68 4.89 4.73
CA TYR A 51 -8.04 5.83 3.83
C TYR A 51 -9.02 6.49 2.88
N THR A 52 -9.95 5.73 2.31
CA THR A 52 -10.93 6.27 1.35
C THR A 52 -11.96 7.16 2.03
N THR A 53 -12.30 6.88 3.30
CA THR A 53 -13.29 7.65 4.05
C THR A 53 -12.70 8.92 4.65
N HIS A 54 -11.53 8.81 5.30
CA HIS A 54 -10.96 9.93 6.07
C HIS A 54 -10.05 10.83 5.24
N TYR A 55 -9.61 10.38 4.08
CA TYR A 55 -8.73 11.15 3.19
C TYR A 55 -9.33 11.28 1.80
N ALA A 56 -10.62 11.67 1.74
CA ALA A 56 -11.37 11.70 0.48
C ALA A 56 -10.75 12.61 -0.59
N GLY A 57 -9.99 13.64 -0.19
CA GLY A 57 -9.29 14.51 -1.12
C GLY A 57 -7.90 14.04 -1.50
N ALA A 58 -7.48 12.87 -1.02
CA ALA A 58 -6.14 12.36 -1.27
C ALA A 58 -6.01 11.73 -2.65
N HIS A 59 -4.76 11.69 -3.11
CA HIS A 59 -4.40 10.97 -4.33
C HIS A 59 -3.89 9.59 -3.96
N PHE A 60 -4.55 8.54 -4.46
CA PHE A 60 -4.15 7.14 -4.24
C PHE A 60 -3.49 6.65 -5.52
N LEU A 61 -2.19 6.49 -5.48
CA LEU A 61 -1.39 6.24 -6.67
C LEU A 61 -0.66 4.90 -6.59
N ALA A 62 -0.56 4.22 -7.73
CA ALA A 62 0.34 3.09 -7.88
C ALA A 62 1.71 3.61 -8.32
N ILE A 63 2.76 3.06 -7.73
CA ILE A 63 4.13 3.28 -8.20
C ILE A 63 4.43 2.15 -9.18
N GLU A 64 4.75 2.49 -10.43
CA GLU A 64 5.04 1.50 -11.46
C GLU A 64 6.49 1.60 -11.91
N ARG A 65 7.05 0.44 -12.22
CA ARG A 65 8.37 0.31 -12.84
C ARG A 65 8.27 -0.70 -13.96
N ASP A 66 8.63 -0.28 -15.18
CA ASP A 66 8.56 -1.13 -16.38
C ASP A 66 7.15 -1.68 -16.62
N GLY A 67 6.13 -0.89 -16.31
CA GLY A 67 4.74 -1.23 -16.52
C GLY A 67 4.10 -2.12 -15.43
N ALA A 68 4.86 -2.47 -14.39
CA ALA A 68 4.36 -3.32 -13.30
C ALA A 68 4.27 -2.54 -11.98
N PRO A 69 3.23 -2.78 -11.15
CA PRO A 69 3.13 -2.12 -9.86
C PRO A 69 4.21 -2.64 -8.90
N VAL A 70 4.95 -1.71 -8.28
CA VAL A 70 5.99 -2.04 -7.31
C VAL A 70 5.68 -1.51 -5.92
N GLY A 71 4.65 -0.66 -5.78
CA GLY A 71 4.23 -0.13 -4.51
C GLY A 71 3.07 0.84 -4.63
N ARG A 72 2.73 1.47 -3.51
CA ARG A 72 1.67 2.48 -3.46
C ARG A 72 2.19 3.77 -2.84
N TYR A 73 1.60 4.89 -3.25
CA TYR A 73 1.92 6.22 -2.77
C TYR A 73 0.63 6.99 -2.53
N TYR A 74 0.27 7.19 -1.27
CA TYR A 74 -0.96 7.88 -0.89
C TYR A 74 -0.60 9.27 -0.39
N LEU A 75 -1.16 10.29 -1.03
CA LEU A 75 -0.75 11.67 -0.84
C LEU A 75 -1.97 12.58 -0.73
N LEU A 76 -1.99 13.42 0.30
CA LEU A 76 -2.93 14.53 0.38
C LEU A 76 -2.21 15.82 0.01
N ARG A 77 -2.61 16.42 -1.11
CA ARG A 77 -2.03 17.69 -1.58
C ARG A 77 -2.78 18.86 -0.96
N SER A 78 -2.09 19.60 -0.10
CA SER A 78 -2.65 20.78 0.58
C SER A 78 -1.57 21.86 0.57
N PRO A 79 -1.57 22.74 -0.45
CA PRO A 79 -0.54 23.78 -0.54
C PRO A 79 -0.56 24.71 0.68
N PRO A 80 0.61 25.18 1.16
CA PRO A 80 1.94 24.93 0.61
C PRO A 80 2.59 23.61 1.06
N HIS A 81 1.88 22.81 1.84
CA HIS A 81 2.38 21.54 2.38
C HIS A 81 1.64 20.36 1.77
N HIS A 82 2.33 19.22 1.68
CA HIS A 82 1.73 17.97 1.26
C HIS A 82 1.90 16.95 2.39
N LEU A 83 0.84 16.17 2.64
CA LEU A 83 0.88 15.08 3.61
C LEU A 83 1.05 13.76 2.87
N VAL A 84 2.16 13.08 3.15
CA VAL A 84 2.33 11.69 2.70
C VAL A 84 1.62 10.80 3.70
N ILE A 85 0.52 10.17 3.27
CA ILE A 85 -0.28 9.30 4.11
C ILE A 85 0.37 7.93 4.23
N ASP A 86 0.83 7.38 3.11
CA ASP A 86 1.44 6.07 3.04
C ASP A 86 2.35 5.98 1.82
N ILE A 87 3.51 5.37 2.00
CA ILE A 87 4.36 4.94 0.90
C ILE A 87 4.87 3.54 1.24
N SER A 88 4.49 2.56 0.43
CA SER A 88 4.84 1.16 0.64
C SER A 88 5.33 0.54 -0.66
N LEU A 89 6.40 -0.25 -0.57
CA LEU A 89 7.01 -0.92 -1.71
C LEU A 89 7.08 -2.42 -1.44
N PHE A 90 6.95 -3.23 -2.49
CA PHE A 90 7.27 -4.66 -2.38
C PHE A 90 8.73 -4.81 -1.96
N PRO A 91 9.06 -5.86 -1.17
CA PRO A 91 10.42 -6.02 -0.63
C PRO A 91 11.53 -6.00 -1.68
N ALA A 92 11.27 -6.51 -2.87
CA ALA A 92 12.25 -6.53 -3.96
C ALA A 92 12.64 -5.12 -4.44
N HIS A 93 11.83 -4.11 -4.13
CA HIS A 93 12.03 -2.74 -4.59
C HIS A 93 12.39 -1.76 -3.46
N GLN A 94 12.43 -2.23 -2.23
CA GLN A 94 12.86 -1.43 -1.10
C GLN A 94 14.38 -1.19 -1.20
N GLY A 95 14.81 -0.01 -0.78
CA GLY A 95 16.23 0.32 -0.79
C GLY A 95 16.79 0.74 -2.13
N GLN A 96 15.96 0.87 -3.17
CA GLN A 96 16.40 1.30 -4.50
C GLN A 96 16.25 2.82 -4.72
N GLY A 97 16.01 3.58 -3.67
CA GLY A 97 15.87 5.02 -3.76
C GLY A 97 14.54 5.52 -4.30
N ILE A 98 13.57 4.63 -4.56
CA ILE A 98 12.26 5.01 -5.11
C ILE A 98 11.52 5.92 -4.15
N GLY A 99 11.45 5.54 -2.87
CA GLY A 99 10.78 6.35 -1.85
C GLY A 99 11.44 7.71 -1.67
N THR A 100 12.78 7.77 -1.67
CA THR A 100 13.54 9.01 -1.56
C THR A 100 13.30 9.91 -2.76
N ALA A 101 13.22 9.33 -3.96
CA ALA A 101 12.97 10.11 -5.17
C ALA A 101 11.57 10.74 -5.20
N LEU A 102 10.60 10.13 -4.50
CA LEU A 102 9.23 10.64 -4.44
C LEU A 102 9.04 11.69 -3.34
N LEU A 103 9.87 11.68 -2.32
CA LEU A 103 9.79 12.62 -1.21
C LEU A 103 10.59 13.89 -1.50
#